data_3dc0685198daf3330292bb501a4e3268
#
_entry.id   3dc0685198daf3330292bb501a4e3268
#
_cell.length_a   1.000
_cell.length_b   1.000
_cell.length_c   1.000
_cell.angle_alpha   90.00
_cell.angle_beta   90.00
_cell.angle_gamma   90.00
#
_symmetry.space_group_name_H-M   'P 1'
#
loop_
_entity.id
_entity.type
_entity.pdbx_description
1 polymer ?
#
loop_
_entity_poly.entity_id
_entity_poly.type
_entity_poly.pdbx_seq_one_letter_code
_entity_poly.pdbx_strand_id
1 'polypeptide(L)'
;MPTLAGNVYFVWTYIFSGDSYGLLNSTLIKLGVLNDPILWTTDTKYMMGVVIVVVLWLSMGAGFLAFVAGLQSMDRSLYEAAAIDGIRNRFAELWYVTLPQMAPQLLFGAVMTISTSFAVGYQSMYLTGFPSTDYATHTLVLHIMDFGSVRFEMGYASAIAVFLFAMMFIVYQVVNKALSKWSA
;
A
#
# COMPACT_ATOMS: atom_id res chain seq x y z
N MET A 1 -2.18 -2.54 -16.98
CA MET A 1 -1.22 -1.75 -17.78
C MET A 1 0.22 -2.05 -17.31
N PRO A 2 0.85 -3.13 -17.79
CA PRO A 2 2.18 -3.53 -17.28
C PRO A 2 3.30 -2.58 -17.68
N THR A 3 3.20 -1.92 -18.81
CA THR A 3 4.23 -1.00 -19.33
C THR A 3 4.37 0.30 -18.54
N LEU A 4 3.32 0.76 -17.87
CA LEU A 4 3.37 1.95 -17.01
C LEU A 4 4.00 1.63 -15.64
N ALA A 5 3.90 0.40 -15.16
CA ALA A 5 4.48 0.01 -13.88
C ALA A 5 6.02 0.10 -13.88
N GLY A 6 6.68 -0.35 -14.95
CA GLY A 6 8.14 -0.26 -15.06
C GLY A 6 8.67 1.18 -15.04
N ASN A 7 7.99 2.09 -15.74
CA ASN A 7 8.37 3.51 -15.76
C ASN A 7 8.17 4.20 -14.41
N VAL A 8 7.16 3.80 -13.65
CA VAL A 8 6.90 4.35 -12.31
C VAL A 8 8.03 3.98 -11.34
N TYR A 9 8.50 2.74 -11.33
CA TYR A 9 9.63 2.34 -10.49
C TYR A 9 10.91 3.10 -10.83
N PHE A 10 11.17 3.34 -12.12
CA PHE A 10 12.31 4.14 -12.55
C PHE A 10 12.26 5.57 -11.98
N VAL A 11 11.09 6.21 -11.98
CA VAL A 11 10.91 7.54 -11.36
C VAL A 11 11.20 7.49 -9.86
N TRP A 12 10.70 6.49 -9.15
CA TRP A 12 10.96 6.34 -7.71
C TRP A 12 12.43 6.04 -7.41
N THR A 13 13.10 5.23 -8.23
CA THR A 13 14.54 4.97 -8.10
C THR A 13 15.35 6.26 -8.28
N TYR A 14 14.93 7.14 -9.20
CA TYR A 14 15.56 8.47 -9.35
C TYR A 14 15.28 9.39 -8.16
N ILE A 15 14.05 9.41 -7.63
CA ILE A 15 13.70 10.21 -6.44
C ILE A 15 14.55 9.80 -5.23
N PHE A 16 14.69 8.48 -4.99
CA PHE A 16 15.43 7.91 -3.87
C PHE A 16 16.86 7.50 -4.25
N SER A 17 17.43 8.09 -5.29
CA SER A 17 18.84 7.84 -5.63
C SER A 17 19.76 8.21 -4.46
N GLY A 18 20.74 7.35 -4.19
CA GLY A 18 21.69 7.51 -3.08
C GLY A 18 22.78 8.55 -3.32
N ASP A 19 22.81 9.18 -4.50
CA ASP A 19 23.77 10.23 -4.84
C ASP A 19 23.27 11.63 -4.48
N SER A 20 24.14 12.62 -4.54
CA SER A 20 23.79 14.03 -4.26
C SER A 20 22.90 14.65 -5.34
N TYR A 21 22.74 14.02 -6.48
CA TYR A 21 21.87 14.44 -7.59
C TYR A 21 20.46 13.85 -7.48
N GLY A 22 20.26 12.84 -6.65
CA GLY A 22 18.94 12.29 -6.34
C GLY A 22 18.00 13.38 -5.87
N LEU A 23 16.76 13.39 -6.35
CA LEU A 23 15.81 14.47 -6.12
C LEU A 23 15.59 14.74 -4.63
N LEU A 24 15.46 13.67 -3.82
CA LEU A 24 15.26 13.79 -2.38
C LEU A 24 16.52 14.29 -1.67
N ASN A 25 17.69 13.72 -1.96
CA ASN A 25 18.96 14.15 -1.38
C ASN A 25 19.28 15.59 -1.75
N SER A 26 19.17 15.96 -3.03
CA SER A 26 19.47 17.32 -3.49
C SER A 26 18.57 18.38 -2.84
N THR A 27 17.29 18.05 -2.62
CA THR A 27 16.36 18.96 -1.93
C THR A 27 16.68 19.09 -0.45
N LEU A 28 16.94 17.99 0.24
CA LEU A 28 17.27 18.00 1.67
C LEU A 28 18.63 18.66 1.97
N ILE A 29 19.62 18.49 1.10
CA ILE A 29 20.93 19.17 1.19
C ILE A 29 20.75 20.68 0.98
N LYS A 30 19.99 21.10 -0.04
CA LYS A 30 19.70 22.51 -0.30
C LYS A 30 18.94 23.19 0.83
N LEU A 31 18.07 22.46 1.52
CA LEU A 31 17.34 22.96 2.70
C LEU A 31 18.20 22.97 3.98
N GLY A 32 19.44 22.46 3.93
CA GLY A 32 20.32 22.39 5.08
C GLY A 32 19.93 21.34 6.12
N VAL A 33 19.06 20.41 5.76
CA VAL A 33 18.62 19.32 6.65
C VAL A 33 19.64 18.19 6.69
N LEU A 34 20.32 17.95 5.57
CA LEU A 34 21.37 16.93 5.43
C LEU A 34 22.68 17.58 4.98
N ASN A 35 23.80 17.10 5.53
CA ASN A 35 25.14 17.46 5.08
C ASN A 35 25.64 16.50 3.99
N ASP A 36 25.32 15.22 4.11
CA ASP A 36 25.75 14.16 3.20
C ASP A 36 24.53 13.42 2.60
N PRO A 37 24.65 12.89 1.38
CA PRO A 37 23.57 12.13 0.75
C PRO A 37 23.31 10.80 1.48
N ILE A 38 22.04 10.47 1.66
CA ILE A 38 21.59 9.22 2.28
C ILE A 38 21.42 8.16 1.18
N LEU A 39 21.89 6.95 1.44
CA LEU A 39 21.74 5.79 0.57
C LEU A 39 20.38 5.11 0.78
N TRP A 40 19.29 5.74 0.32
CA TRP A 40 17.91 5.33 0.59
C TRP A 40 17.56 3.89 0.20
N THR A 41 18.14 3.40 -0.89
CA THR A 41 17.81 2.10 -1.51
C THR A 41 18.83 1.00 -1.19
N THR A 42 19.92 1.32 -0.50
CA THR A 42 20.99 0.36 -0.18
C THR A 42 21.34 0.28 1.30
N ASP A 43 20.99 1.30 2.10
CA ASP A 43 21.13 1.26 3.55
C ASP A 43 19.91 0.55 4.17
N THR A 44 20.18 -0.53 4.91
CA THR A 44 19.18 -1.37 5.58
C THR A 44 18.22 -0.59 6.48
N LYS A 45 18.68 0.54 7.01
CA LYS A 45 17.89 1.42 7.89
C LYS A 45 16.73 2.10 7.15
N TYR A 46 16.92 2.47 5.88
CA TYR A 46 15.95 3.28 5.12
C TYR A 46 15.18 2.49 4.07
N MET A 47 15.75 1.40 3.56
CA MET A 47 15.19 0.60 2.46
C MET A 47 13.73 0.22 2.66
N MET A 48 13.37 -0.31 3.84
CA MET A 48 12.00 -0.73 4.13
C MET A 48 11.05 0.46 4.11
N GLY A 49 11.47 1.62 4.62
CA GLY A 49 10.69 2.86 4.58
C GLY A 49 10.39 3.30 3.15
N VAL A 50 11.38 3.25 2.27
CA VAL A 50 11.21 3.56 0.84
C VAL A 50 10.20 2.62 0.18
N VAL A 51 10.34 1.31 0.39
CA VAL A 51 9.39 0.33 -0.16
C VAL A 51 7.97 0.60 0.32
N ILE A 52 7.78 0.86 1.62
CA ILE A 52 6.46 1.16 2.20
C ILE A 52 5.85 2.41 1.55
N VAL A 53 6.61 3.51 1.44
CA VAL A 53 6.12 4.77 0.84
C VAL A 53 5.68 4.55 -0.61
N VAL A 54 6.49 3.84 -1.41
CA VAL A 54 6.16 3.56 -2.82
C VAL A 54 4.95 2.64 -2.94
N VAL A 55 4.85 1.60 -2.11
CA VAL A 55 3.70 0.68 -2.11
C VAL A 55 2.42 1.41 -1.69
N LEU A 56 2.48 2.27 -0.67
CA LEU A 56 1.34 3.09 -0.27
C LEU A 56 0.88 4.01 -1.40
N TRP A 57 1.81 4.65 -2.09
CA TRP A 57 1.48 5.50 -3.24
C TRP A 57 0.83 4.69 -4.37
N LEU A 58 1.37 3.52 -4.69
CA LEU A 58 0.78 2.62 -5.70
C LEU A 58 -0.60 2.09 -5.30
N SER A 59 -0.87 1.94 -4.01
CA SER A 59 -2.18 1.48 -3.51
C SER A 59 -3.30 2.52 -3.68
N MET A 60 -2.97 3.79 -3.90
CA MET A 60 -3.93 4.86 -4.19
C MET A 60 -4.51 4.78 -5.63
N GLY A 61 -4.77 3.59 -6.13
CA GLY A 61 -5.31 3.35 -7.47
C GLY A 61 -6.81 3.08 -7.46
N ALA A 62 -7.20 1.85 -7.77
CA ALA A 62 -8.61 1.44 -7.93
C ALA A 62 -9.46 1.66 -6.67
N GLY A 63 -8.89 1.44 -5.47
CA GLY A 63 -9.58 1.68 -4.20
C GLY A 63 -9.95 3.15 -4.00
N PHE A 64 -9.01 4.06 -4.31
CA PHE A 64 -9.25 5.50 -4.23
C PHE A 64 -10.37 5.95 -5.18
N LEU A 65 -10.35 5.46 -6.43
CA LEU A 65 -11.40 5.76 -7.41
C LEU A 65 -12.77 5.25 -6.95
N ALA A 66 -12.83 4.07 -6.34
CA ALA A 66 -14.06 3.53 -5.77
C ALA A 66 -14.60 4.41 -4.63
N PHE A 67 -13.73 4.95 -3.77
CA PHE A 67 -14.14 5.90 -2.73
C PHE A 67 -14.66 7.21 -3.30
N VAL A 68 -13.98 7.77 -4.29
CA VAL A 68 -14.45 9.01 -4.97
C VAL A 68 -15.81 8.78 -5.62
N ALA A 69 -15.99 7.67 -6.33
CA ALA A 69 -17.27 7.31 -6.94
C ALA A 69 -18.37 7.10 -5.89
N GLY A 70 -18.04 6.42 -4.79
CA GLY A 70 -18.95 6.23 -3.65
C GLY A 70 -19.42 7.56 -3.05
N LEU A 71 -18.49 8.48 -2.80
CA LEU A 71 -18.81 9.81 -2.28
C LEU A 71 -19.70 10.63 -3.24
N GLN A 72 -19.47 10.51 -4.54
CA GLN A 72 -20.26 11.21 -5.55
C GLN A 72 -21.67 10.63 -5.74
N SER A 73 -21.87 9.35 -5.43
CA SER A 73 -23.17 8.67 -5.56
C SER A 73 -24.05 8.82 -4.34
N MET A 74 -23.61 9.51 -3.28
CA MET A 74 -24.38 9.67 -2.06
C MET A 74 -25.57 10.61 -2.23
N ASP A 75 -26.71 10.20 -1.66
CA ASP A 75 -27.93 11.02 -1.67
C ASP A 75 -27.81 12.19 -0.68
N ARG A 76 -28.01 13.39 -1.17
CA ARG A 76 -27.99 14.61 -0.35
C ARG A 76 -29.10 14.65 0.68
N SER A 77 -30.21 14.01 0.42
CA SER A 77 -31.37 13.94 1.35
C SER A 77 -30.98 13.35 2.71
N LEU A 78 -30.00 12.43 2.75
CA LEU A 78 -29.49 11.83 3.98
C LEU A 78 -28.76 12.86 4.86
N TYR A 79 -28.04 13.78 4.27
CA TYR A 79 -27.35 14.85 4.99
C TYR A 79 -28.35 15.90 5.51
N GLU A 80 -29.39 16.19 4.72
CA GLU A 80 -30.47 17.09 5.14
C GLU A 80 -31.26 16.50 6.32
N ALA A 81 -31.60 15.20 6.26
CA ALA A 81 -32.25 14.50 7.38
C ALA A 81 -31.34 14.49 8.63
N ALA A 82 -30.06 14.20 8.48
CA ALA A 82 -29.11 14.22 9.59
C ALA A 82 -28.98 15.62 10.23
N ALA A 83 -29.06 16.68 9.42
CA ALA A 83 -29.05 18.05 9.93
C ALA A 83 -30.32 18.38 10.75
N ILE A 84 -31.48 17.82 10.38
CA ILE A 84 -32.72 17.94 11.13
C ILE A 84 -32.61 17.18 12.44
N ASP A 85 -31.99 16.00 12.45
CA ASP A 85 -31.72 15.17 13.63
C ASP A 85 -30.64 15.78 14.58
N GLY A 86 -30.12 16.97 14.24
CA GLY A 86 -29.19 17.72 15.09
C GLY A 86 -27.72 17.42 14.86
N ILE A 87 -27.35 16.67 13.82
CA ILE A 87 -25.95 16.43 13.40
C ILE A 87 -25.43 17.67 12.67
N ARG A 88 -24.78 18.58 13.42
CA ARG A 88 -24.24 19.85 12.87
C ARG A 88 -22.73 19.84 12.65
N ASN A 89 -22.03 18.81 13.15
CA ASN A 89 -20.58 18.72 13.06
C ASN A 89 -20.19 17.81 11.90
N ARG A 90 -19.27 18.27 11.02
CA ARG A 90 -18.74 17.49 9.88
C ARG A 90 -18.12 16.15 10.27
N PHE A 91 -17.52 16.05 11.47
CA PHE A 91 -17.01 14.77 11.98
C PHE A 91 -18.13 13.81 12.36
N ALA A 92 -19.19 14.29 12.96
CA ALA A 92 -20.38 13.47 13.28
C ALA A 92 -21.09 13.04 11.98
N GLU A 93 -21.22 13.93 11.01
CA GLU A 93 -21.75 13.65 9.68
C GLU A 93 -20.94 12.57 8.94
N LEU A 94 -19.60 12.68 8.97
CA LEU A 94 -18.71 11.66 8.41
C LEU A 94 -18.93 10.30 9.07
N TRP A 95 -19.05 10.27 10.41
CA TRP A 95 -19.10 9.02 11.18
C TRP A 95 -20.46 8.34 11.14
N TYR A 96 -21.56 9.11 11.21
CA TYR A 96 -22.90 8.56 11.32
C TYR A 96 -23.65 8.46 9.98
N VAL A 97 -23.25 9.24 8.97
CA VAL A 97 -23.90 9.25 7.64
C VAL A 97 -22.99 8.71 6.56
N THR A 98 -21.81 9.34 6.38
CA THR A 98 -20.94 9.06 5.24
C THR A 98 -20.34 7.66 5.31
N LEU A 99 -19.69 7.29 6.41
CA LEU A 99 -19.01 6.00 6.54
C LEU A 99 -19.95 4.79 6.45
N PRO A 100 -21.13 4.78 7.10
CA PRO A 100 -22.08 3.68 6.93
C PRO A 100 -22.59 3.53 5.49
N GLN A 101 -22.88 4.63 4.81
CA GLN A 101 -23.31 4.61 3.41
C GLN A 101 -22.20 4.12 2.46
N MET A 102 -20.94 4.41 2.80
CA MET A 102 -19.78 3.98 2.04
C MET A 102 -19.28 2.57 2.39
N ALA A 103 -19.95 1.84 3.27
CA ALA A 103 -19.51 0.53 3.71
C ALA A 103 -19.19 -0.44 2.55
N PRO A 104 -19.97 -0.53 1.44
CA PRO A 104 -19.65 -1.39 0.31
C PRO A 104 -18.34 -0.98 -0.40
N GLN A 105 -18.11 0.32 -0.57
CA GLN A 105 -16.90 0.86 -1.20
C GLN A 105 -15.67 0.68 -0.30
N LEU A 106 -15.86 0.83 1.02
CA LEU A 106 -14.81 0.55 2.01
C LEU A 106 -14.41 -0.93 2.00
N LEU A 107 -15.38 -1.85 1.94
CA LEU A 107 -15.13 -3.28 1.81
C LEU A 107 -14.37 -3.60 0.52
N PHE A 108 -14.81 -3.06 -0.61
CA PHE A 108 -14.12 -3.25 -1.89
C PHE A 108 -12.68 -2.72 -1.84
N GLY A 109 -12.48 -1.50 -1.35
CA GLY A 109 -11.16 -0.91 -1.19
C GLY A 109 -10.25 -1.73 -0.27
N ALA A 110 -10.78 -2.21 0.86
CA ALA A 110 -10.04 -3.06 1.80
C ALA A 110 -9.60 -4.38 1.16
N VAL A 111 -10.49 -5.06 0.43
CA VAL A 111 -10.17 -6.31 -0.28
C VAL A 111 -9.05 -6.09 -1.30
N MET A 112 -9.17 -5.03 -2.11
CA MET A 112 -8.15 -4.70 -3.11
C MET A 112 -6.81 -4.36 -2.47
N THR A 113 -6.81 -3.56 -1.39
CA THR A 113 -5.59 -3.19 -0.69
C THR A 113 -4.94 -4.39 0.00
N ILE A 114 -5.70 -5.26 0.65
CA ILE A 114 -5.18 -6.50 1.25
C ILE A 114 -4.53 -7.35 0.16
N SER A 115 -5.22 -7.63 -0.96
CA SER A 115 -4.70 -8.45 -2.04
C SER A 115 -3.40 -7.89 -2.63
N THR A 116 -3.32 -6.58 -2.85
CA THR A 116 -2.11 -5.94 -3.38
C THR A 116 -0.98 -5.89 -2.37
N SER A 117 -1.26 -5.71 -1.08
CA SER A 117 -0.24 -5.68 -0.02
C SER A 117 0.42 -7.04 0.18
N PHE A 118 -0.34 -8.13 0.09
CA PHE A 118 0.23 -9.50 0.16
C PHE A 118 0.95 -9.92 -1.12
N ALA A 119 0.79 -9.19 -2.23
CA ALA A 119 1.49 -9.44 -3.48
C ALA A 119 2.77 -8.59 -3.66
N VAL A 120 3.20 -7.85 -2.63
CA VAL A 120 4.40 -7.01 -2.68
C VAL A 120 5.66 -7.87 -2.78
N GLY A 121 6.23 -7.94 -3.95
CA GLY A 121 7.48 -8.65 -4.25
C GLY A 121 8.27 -7.90 -5.31
N TYR A 122 7.71 -7.75 -6.49
CA TYR A 122 8.36 -7.02 -7.59
C TYR A 122 8.69 -5.57 -7.23
N GLN A 123 7.85 -4.89 -6.44
CA GLN A 123 8.07 -3.52 -5.97
C GLN A 123 9.37 -3.42 -5.17
N SER A 124 9.53 -4.32 -4.20
CA SER A 124 10.75 -4.40 -3.40
C SER A 124 11.96 -4.73 -4.27
N MET A 125 11.85 -5.73 -5.14
CA MET A 125 12.93 -6.15 -6.04
C MET A 125 13.43 -5.02 -6.95
N TYR A 126 12.52 -4.23 -7.53
CA TYR A 126 12.88 -3.11 -8.41
C TYR A 126 13.51 -1.94 -7.67
N LEU A 127 13.11 -1.67 -6.41
CA LEU A 127 13.60 -0.53 -5.65
C LEU A 127 14.93 -0.80 -4.95
N THR A 128 15.10 -2.00 -4.41
CA THR A 128 16.21 -2.33 -3.50
C THR A 128 17.08 -3.48 -3.99
N GLY A 129 16.76 -4.05 -5.17
CA GLY A 129 17.47 -5.18 -5.75
C GLY A 129 17.01 -6.55 -5.21
N PHE A 130 17.55 -7.62 -5.83
CA PHE A 130 17.29 -8.99 -5.42
C PHE A 130 18.58 -9.84 -5.56
N PRO A 131 19.08 -10.42 -4.46
CA PRO A 131 18.68 -10.17 -3.07
C PRO A 131 18.95 -8.74 -2.63
N SER A 132 18.13 -8.18 -1.74
CA SER A 132 18.39 -6.87 -1.15
C SER A 132 19.53 -6.94 -0.15
N THR A 133 20.17 -5.79 0.16
CA THR A 133 21.26 -5.71 1.16
C THR A 133 20.77 -6.30 2.48
N ASP A 134 21.50 -7.26 3.02
CA ASP A 134 21.19 -8.01 4.26
C ASP A 134 19.74 -8.55 4.32
N TYR A 135 19.13 -8.81 3.17
CA TYR A 135 17.73 -9.23 3.07
C TYR A 135 16.72 -8.28 3.74
N ALA A 136 17.07 -7.01 3.93
CA ALA A 136 16.28 -6.04 4.71
C ALA A 136 14.88 -5.79 4.15
N THR A 137 14.68 -5.96 2.85
CA THR A 137 13.37 -5.82 2.17
C THR A 137 12.90 -7.12 1.52
N HIS A 138 13.37 -8.26 2.05
CA HIS A 138 13.03 -9.58 1.54
C HIS A 138 11.64 -10.01 2.01
N THR A 139 10.63 -9.74 1.19
CA THR A 139 9.23 -10.10 1.49
C THR A 139 9.00 -11.61 1.33
N LEU A 140 7.91 -12.13 1.93
CA LEU A 140 7.52 -13.53 1.75
C LEU A 140 7.33 -13.92 0.29
N VAL A 141 6.86 -12.99 -0.55
CA VAL A 141 6.71 -13.20 -2.01
C VAL A 141 8.08 -13.39 -2.67
N LEU A 142 9.07 -12.55 -2.32
CA LEU A 142 10.44 -12.71 -2.82
C LEU A 142 11.08 -14.00 -2.30
N HIS A 143 10.77 -14.41 -1.08
CA HIS A 143 11.23 -15.67 -0.53
C HIS A 143 10.66 -16.87 -1.29
N ILE A 144 9.36 -16.84 -1.64
CA ILE A 144 8.74 -17.86 -2.50
C ILE A 144 9.41 -17.90 -3.87
N MET A 145 9.75 -16.73 -4.45
CA MET A 145 10.46 -16.66 -5.74
C MET A 145 11.88 -17.21 -5.64
N ASP A 146 12.62 -16.88 -4.58
CA ASP A 146 14.00 -17.36 -4.39
C ASP A 146 14.02 -18.90 -4.31
N PHE A 147 13.22 -19.47 -3.41
CA PHE A 147 13.20 -20.92 -3.24
C PHE A 147 12.51 -21.66 -4.40
N GLY A 148 11.44 -21.11 -4.99
CA GLY A 148 10.73 -21.75 -6.08
C GLY A 148 11.41 -21.64 -7.43
N SER A 149 11.91 -20.44 -7.80
CA SER A 149 12.41 -20.18 -9.15
C SER A 149 13.94 -20.18 -9.26
N VAL A 150 14.67 -19.83 -8.18
CA VAL A 150 16.14 -19.77 -8.20
C VAL A 150 16.74 -21.07 -7.67
N ARG A 151 16.25 -21.55 -6.52
CA ARG A 151 16.79 -22.78 -5.88
C ARG A 151 16.06 -24.06 -6.30
N PHE A 152 14.92 -23.95 -6.99
CA PHE A 152 14.08 -25.06 -7.43
C PHE A 152 13.57 -25.96 -6.30
N GLU A 153 13.44 -25.43 -5.08
CA GLU A 153 12.87 -26.08 -3.92
C GLU A 153 11.34 -25.89 -3.89
N MET A 154 10.63 -26.44 -4.89
CA MET A 154 9.19 -26.21 -5.12
C MET A 154 8.32 -26.62 -3.93
N GLY A 155 8.68 -27.68 -3.20
CA GLY A 155 7.92 -28.12 -2.03
C GLY A 155 7.93 -27.10 -0.90
N TYR A 156 9.10 -26.53 -0.60
CA TYR A 156 9.25 -25.47 0.40
C TYR A 156 8.55 -24.18 -0.02
N ALA A 157 8.76 -23.75 -1.26
CA ALA A 157 8.10 -22.54 -1.81
C ALA A 157 6.57 -22.66 -1.77
N SER A 158 6.02 -23.85 -2.10
CA SER A 158 4.58 -24.13 -2.05
C SER A 158 4.04 -24.07 -0.62
N ALA A 159 4.76 -24.59 0.36
CA ALA A 159 4.37 -24.50 1.77
C ALA A 159 4.27 -23.05 2.26
N ILE A 160 5.25 -22.20 1.90
CA ILE A 160 5.22 -20.77 2.23
C ILE A 160 4.08 -20.06 1.51
N ALA A 161 3.80 -20.41 0.25
CA ALA A 161 2.68 -19.82 -0.50
C ALA A 161 1.33 -20.15 0.15
N VAL A 162 1.12 -21.40 0.61
CA VAL A 162 -0.08 -21.78 1.36
C VAL A 162 -0.18 -21.02 2.69
N PHE A 163 0.92 -20.87 3.41
CA PHE A 163 0.97 -20.08 4.64
C PHE A 163 0.61 -18.60 4.38
N LEU A 164 1.19 -18.00 3.34
CA LEU A 164 0.89 -16.62 2.93
C LEU A 164 -0.60 -16.47 2.58
N PHE A 165 -1.15 -17.41 1.82
CA PHE A 165 -2.58 -17.41 1.49
C PHE A 165 -3.47 -17.53 2.73
N ALA A 166 -3.13 -18.41 3.66
CA ALA A 166 -3.87 -18.56 4.92
C ALA A 166 -3.84 -17.26 5.75
N MET A 167 -2.68 -16.62 5.86
CA MET A 167 -2.55 -15.31 6.52
C MET A 167 -3.44 -14.24 5.84
N MET A 168 -3.37 -14.13 4.50
CA MET A 168 -4.19 -13.20 3.74
C MET A 168 -5.68 -13.44 4.01
N PHE A 169 -6.11 -14.70 3.99
CA PHE A 169 -7.50 -15.08 4.24
C PHE A 169 -7.97 -14.70 5.66
N ILE A 170 -7.14 -14.93 6.67
CA ILE A 170 -7.43 -14.54 8.06
C ILE A 170 -7.59 -13.01 8.17
N VAL A 171 -6.65 -12.25 7.62
CA VAL A 171 -6.70 -10.78 7.63
C VAL A 171 -7.97 -10.28 6.91
N TYR A 172 -8.28 -10.86 5.74
CA TYR A 172 -9.52 -10.56 5.03
C TYR A 172 -10.76 -10.81 5.89
N GLN A 173 -10.88 -11.97 6.55
CA GLN A 173 -12.01 -12.29 7.41
C GLN A 173 -12.16 -11.31 8.59
N VAL A 174 -11.05 -10.94 9.21
CA VAL A 174 -11.05 -9.96 10.33
C VAL A 174 -11.54 -8.60 9.85
N VAL A 175 -10.99 -8.10 8.74
CA VAL A 175 -11.36 -6.80 8.18
C VAL A 175 -12.82 -6.80 7.70
N ASN A 176 -13.24 -7.86 7.01
CA ASN A 176 -14.62 -8.00 6.55
C ASN A 176 -15.60 -8.00 7.73
N LYS A 177 -15.31 -8.75 8.79
CA LYS A 177 -16.16 -8.78 10.01
C LYS A 177 -16.17 -7.42 10.73
N ALA A 178 -15.08 -6.68 10.72
CA ALA A 178 -15.01 -5.36 11.32
C ALA A 178 -15.85 -4.34 10.54
N LEU A 179 -15.75 -4.34 9.21
CA LEU A 179 -16.46 -3.39 8.34
C LEU A 179 -17.93 -3.75 8.14
N SER A 180 -18.29 -5.04 8.12
CA SER A 180 -19.69 -5.45 7.97
C SER A 180 -20.58 -5.05 9.16
N LYS A 181 -19.99 -4.81 10.33
CA LYS A 181 -20.73 -4.24 11.48
C LYS A 181 -21.18 -2.78 11.27
N TRP A 182 -20.59 -2.09 10.31
CA TRP A 182 -20.95 -0.70 9.98
C TRP A 182 -21.98 -0.62 8.85
N SER A 183 -22.19 -1.74 8.15
CA SER A 183 -23.13 -1.88 7.05
C SER A 183 -24.51 -2.40 7.51
N ALA A 184 -24.66 -2.82 8.76
CA ALA A 184 -25.89 -3.28 9.37
C ALA A 184 -26.53 -2.17 10.23
#